data_a04edd943e096c81c6291ec454268e3c
#
_entry.id   a04edd943e096c81c6291ec454268e3c
#
_cell.length_a   1.000
_cell.length_b   1.000
_cell.length_c   1.000
_cell.angle_alpha   90.00
_cell.angle_beta   90.00
_cell.angle_gamma   90.00
#
_symmetry.space_group_name_H-M   'P 1'
#
loop_
_entity.id
_entity.type
_entity.pdbx_description
1 polymer ?
#
loop_
_entity_poly.entity_id
_entity_poly.type
_entity_poly.pdbx_seq_one_letter_code
_entity_poly.pdbx_strand_id
1 'polypeptide(L)'
;MSKLPFSLRARTLLCVSLLAAAPLAHAGEIKMLMKDMKLAMQGAMASTTMPELSGYVTRLESDVQQASRQPYRSYQPTYDEGMQALRQELAEVDQAIHANDMNAAKQALRRINDTKKHYHDLLS
;
A
#
# COMPACT_ATOMS: atom_id res chain seq x y z
N MET A 1 -20.60 -40.73 38.97
CA MET A 1 -20.24 -40.40 38.77
C MET A 1 -19.75 -39.47 38.26
N SER A 2 -19.54 -39.00 38.05
CA SER A 2 -19.10 -38.27 37.56
C SER A 2 -18.38 -37.43 37.39
N LYS A 3 -18.14 -37.07 37.29
CA LYS A 3 -17.48 -36.39 37.11
C LYS A 3 -16.87 -35.63 36.54
N LEU A 4 -16.69 -35.17 36.24
CA LEU A 4 -16.01 -34.50 35.71
C LEU A 4 -15.52 -33.57 35.41
N PRO A 5 -15.36 -33.22 35.30
CA PRO A 5 -14.83 -32.41 35.00
C PRO A 5 -14.24 -31.65 34.75
N PHE A 6 -13.97 -31.26 34.55
CA PHE A 6 -13.39 -30.59 34.26
C PHE A 6 -12.74 -29.97 33.81
N SER A 7 -12.52 -29.95 33.85
CA SER A 7 -11.82 -29.60 33.43
C SER A 7 -11.63 -28.82 32.76
N LEU A 8 -11.83 -28.50 32.46
CA LEU A 8 -11.63 -27.81 31.75
C LEU A 8 -11.21 -26.76 31.79
N ARG A 9 -11.17 -26.45 32.03
CA ARG A 9 -10.86 -25.58 32.15
C ARG A 9 -9.92 -24.95 31.78
N ALA A 10 -9.66 -24.75 31.58
CA ALA A 10 -8.80 -24.21 31.31
C ALA A 10 -8.37 -23.55 30.55
N ARG A 11 -8.38 -23.31 30.34
CA ARG A 11 -7.94 -22.83 29.64
C ARG A 11 -7.61 -21.90 29.32
N THR A 12 -7.63 -21.40 29.11
CA THR A 12 -7.34 -20.58 28.81
C THR A 12 -6.70 -19.73 28.54
N LEU A 13 -6.47 -19.33 28.51
CA LEU A 13 -5.89 -18.61 28.27
C LEU A 13 -5.27 -17.90 27.76
N LEU A 14 -5.05 -17.52 27.56
CA LEU A 14 -4.37 -16.96 27.11
C LEU A 14 -3.95 -16.20 26.50
N CYS A 15 -3.83 -15.90 26.19
CA CYS A 15 -3.43 -15.33 25.59
C CYS A 15 -3.05 -14.45 25.29
N VAL A 16 -2.95 -13.90 25.05
CA VAL A 16 -2.68 -13.09 24.76
C VAL A 16 -2.00 -12.28 24.61
N SER A 17 -1.73 -11.82 24.45
CA SER A 17 -1.10 -11.06 24.44
C SER A 17 -0.42 -10.41 23.69
N LEU A 18 -0.13 -10.18 23.43
CA LEU A 18 0.55 -9.78 22.81
C LEU A 18 0.66 -8.81 22.19
N LEU A 19 0.64 -8.38 21.76
CA LEU A 19 0.65 -7.61 21.17
C LEU A 19 1.26 -6.62 21.15
N ALA A 20 1.45 -6.23 21.03
CA ALA A 20 1.84 -5.30 21.20
C ALA A 20 2.70 -4.55 20.53
N ALA A 21 3.04 -4.18 20.41
CA ALA A 21 3.93 -3.64 20.02
C ALA A 21 4.19 -3.00 18.96
N ALA A 22 4.74 -2.70 18.51
CA ALA A 22 4.99 -2.36 17.32
C ALA A 22 4.76 -1.01 16.81
N PRO A 23 4.44 -0.06 17.53
CA PRO A 23 4.25 1.25 16.96
C PRO A 23 5.51 1.78 16.29
N LEU A 24 6.65 1.30 16.68
CA LEU A 24 7.92 1.78 16.14
C LEU A 24 8.16 1.37 14.69
N ALA A 25 7.47 0.32 14.25
CA ALA A 25 7.69 -0.23 12.92
C ALA A 25 7.08 0.62 11.82
N HIS A 26 6.11 1.48 12.14
CA HIS A 26 5.32 2.16 11.11
C HIS A 26 6.13 3.10 10.23
N ALA A 27 7.02 3.90 10.82
CA ALA A 27 7.82 4.84 10.03
C ALA A 27 8.75 4.11 9.08
N GLY A 28 9.37 3.03 9.54
CA GLY A 28 10.24 2.20 8.70
C GLY A 28 9.46 1.51 7.60
N GLU A 29 8.26 1.06 7.91
CA GLU A 29 7.41 0.38 6.93
C GLU A 29 6.95 1.32 5.82
N ILE A 30 6.54 2.55 6.16
CA ILE A 30 6.17 3.53 5.15
C ILE A 30 7.36 3.83 4.24
N LYS A 31 8.54 3.99 4.82
CA LYS A 31 9.75 4.26 4.06
C LYS A 31 10.04 3.13 3.08
N MET A 32 9.91 1.90 3.52
CA MET A 32 10.13 0.73 2.65
C MET A 32 9.10 0.68 1.52
N LEU A 33 7.84 0.96 1.83
CA LEU A 33 6.78 0.97 0.83
C LEU A 33 7.01 2.07 -0.21
N MET A 34 7.40 3.26 0.23
CA MET A 34 7.71 4.37 -0.68
C MET A 34 8.87 4.02 -1.60
N LYS A 35 9.88 3.34 -1.07
CA LYS A 35 11.01 2.89 -1.87
C LYS A 35 10.57 1.86 -2.90
N ASP A 36 9.73 0.92 -2.51
CA ASP A 36 9.22 -0.10 -3.43
C ASP A 36 8.32 0.52 -4.49
N MET A 37 7.48 1.49 -4.11
CA MET A 37 6.67 2.22 -5.09
C MET A 37 7.54 2.89 -6.17
N LYS A 38 8.67 3.47 -5.76
CA LYS A 38 9.58 4.07 -6.71
C LYS A 38 10.12 3.05 -7.70
N LEU A 39 10.52 1.88 -7.19
CA LEU A 39 11.03 0.81 -8.04
C LEU A 39 9.95 0.27 -8.98
N ALA A 40 8.74 0.09 -8.47
CA ALA A 40 7.62 -0.38 -9.29
C ALA A 40 7.28 0.63 -10.37
N MET A 41 7.30 1.92 -10.05
CA MET A 41 7.05 2.98 -11.01
C MET A 41 8.11 2.98 -12.11
N GLN A 42 9.38 2.84 -11.74
CA GLN A 42 10.47 2.78 -12.70
C GLN A 42 10.31 1.58 -13.63
N GLY A 43 9.97 0.43 -13.07
CA GLY A 43 9.75 -0.77 -13.87
C GLY A 43 8.58 -0.61 -14.82
N ALA A 44 7.48 -0.03 -14.34
CA ALA A 44 6.30 0.19 -15.18
C ALA A 44 6.64 1.13 -16.34
N MET A 45 7.32 2.23 -16.05
CA MET A 45 7.68 3.20 -17.10
C MET A 45 8.65 2.64 -18.12
N ALA A 46 9.50 1.69 -17.72
CA ALA A 46 10.46 1.04 -18.62
C ALA A 46 9.85 -0.15 -19.36
N SER A 47 8.65 -0.57 -19.02
CA SER A 47 8.02 -1.74 -19.63
C SER A 47 7.76 -1.53 -21.11
N THR A 48 7.94 -2.59 -21.88
CA THR A 48 7.71 -2.57 -23.33
C THR A 48 6.53 -3.44 -23.74
N THR A 49 6.01 -4.26 -22.82
CA THR A 49 4.85 -5.10 -23.08
C THR A 49 3.77 -4.84 -22.03
N MET A 50 2.53 -5.09 -22.39
CA MET A 50 1.42 -4.88 -21.47
C MET A 50 1.48 -5.83 -20.25
N PRO A 51 1.78 -7.13 -20.41
CA PRO A 51 1.91 -7.99 -19.23
C PRO A 51 2.98 -7.52 -18.26
N GLU A 52 4.11 -7.04 -18.75
CA GLU A 52 5.17 -6.51 -17.93
C GLU A 52 4.72 -5.27 -17.15
N LEU A 53 4.11 -4.33 -17.87
CA LEU A 53 3.59 -3.11 -17.26
C LEU A 53 2.55 -3.46 -16.20
N SER A 54 1.62 -4.34 -16.52
CA SER A 54 0.56 -4.75 -15.60
C SER A 54 1.12 -5.35 -14.32
N GLY A 55 2.19 -6.13 -14.42
CA GLY A 55 2.84 -6.71 -13.24
C GLY A 55 3.38 -5.63 -12.30
N TYR A 56 4.04 -4.62 -12.85
CA TYR A 56 4.55 -3.52 -12.05
C TYR A 56 3.43 -2.66 -11.45
N VAL A 57 2.36 -2.44 -12.21
CA VAL A 57 1.20 -1.70 -11.73
C VAL A 57 0.53 -2.42 -10.57
N THR A 58 0.39 -3.75 -10.65
CA THR A 58 -0.17 -4.54 -9.56
C THR A 58 0.68 -4.39 -8.29
N ARG A 59 1.99 -4.38 -8.44
CA ARG A 59 2.90 -4.18 -7.32
C ARG A 59 2.74 -2.77 -6.73
N LEU A 60 2.63 -1.76 -7.57
CA LEU A 60 2.43 -0.39 -7.14
C LEU A 60 1.11 -0.25 -6.38
N GLU A 61 0.03 -0.86 -6.88
CA GLU A 61 -1.27 -0.86 -6.21
C GLU A 61 -1.20 -1.50 -4.83
N SER A 62 -0.50 -2.61 -4.72
CA SER A 62 -0.31 -3.28 -3.45
C SER A 62 0.42 -2.38 -2.45
N ASP A 63 1.46 -1.70 -2.89
CA ASP A 63 2.23 -0.80 -2.04
C ASP A 63 1.37 0.37 -1.56
N VAL A 64 0.59 0.97 -2.46
CA VAL A 64 -0.30 2.09 -2.11
C VAL A 64 -1.35 1.62 -1.11
N GLN A 65 -1.93 0.44 -1.32
CA GLN A 65 -2.92 -0.10 -0.41
C GLN A 65 -2.34 -0.31 0.99
N GLN A 66 -1.14 -0.87 1.07
CA GLN A 66 -0.49 -1.08 2.35
C GLN A 66 -0.12 0.24 3.01
N ALA A 67 0.41 1.20 2.25
CA ALA A 67 0.77 2.51 2.76
C ALA A 67 -0.43 3.27 3.27
N SER A 68 -1.60 3.12 2.63
CA SER A 68 -2.81 3.82 3.04
C SER A 68 -3.34 3.34 4.38
N ARG A 69 -2.91 2.18 4.87
CA ARG A 69 -3.29 1.65 6.17
C ARG A 69 -2.32 2.04 7.28
N GLN A 70 -1.18 2.62 6.94
CA GLN A 70 -0.18 2.98 7.92
C GLN A 70 -0.52 4.32 8.56
N PRO A 71 -0.40 4.44 9.87
CA PRO A 71 -0.57 5.74 10.52
C PRO A 71 0.58 6.66 10.16
N TYR A 72 0.27 7.95 10.00
CA TYR A 72 1.27 8.97 9.72
C TYR A 72 1.17 10.03 10.82
N ARG A 73 2.24 10.25 11.54
CA ARG A 73 2.17 11.03 12.78
C ARG A 73 1.82 12.48 12.60
N SER A 74 2.42 13.10 11.61
CA SER A 74 2.25 14.52 11.45
C SER A 74 1.09 14.83 10.54
N TYR A 75 0.61 15.22 9.92
CA TYR A 75 -0.39 15.57 8.93
C TYR A 75 -1.17 14.35 8.39
N GLN A 76 -1.80 13.59 9.29
CA GLN A 76 -2.56 12.41 8.88
C GLN A 76 -3.62 12.73 7.81
N PRO A 77 -4.41 13.82 7.93
CA PRO A 77 -5.39 14.13 6.87
C PRO A 77 -4.75 14.36 5.51
N THR A 78 -3.62 15.05 5.44
CA THR A 78 -2.91 15.27 4.19
C THR A 78 -2.36 13.97 3.62
N TYR A 79 -1.83 13.11 4.48
CA TYR A 79 -1.37 11.79 4.08
C TYR A 79 -2.50 10.96 3.47
N ASP A 80 -3.65 10.93 4.15
CA ASP A 80 -4.81 10.18 3.68
C ASP A 80 -5.33 10.72 2.35
N GLU A 81 -5.33 12.04 2.19
CA GLU A 81 -5.73 12.68 0.95
C GLU A 81 -4.79 12.27 -0.19
N GLY A 82 -3.49 12.26 0.07
CA GLY A 82 -2.51 11.83 -0.92
C GLY A 82 -2.69 10.38 -1.32
N MET A 83 -2.93 9.50 -0.35
CA MET A 83 -3.18 8.08 -0.64
C MET A 83 -4.45 7.90 -1.47
N GLN A 84 -5.50 8.66 -1.16
CA GLN A 84 -6.74 8.62 -1.93
C GLN A 84 -6.53 9.07 -3.37
N ALA A 85 -5.77 10.15 -3.55
CA ALA A 85 -5.45 10.65 -4.89
C ALA A 85 -4.69 9.60 -5.71
N LEU A 86 -3.72 8.93 -5.09
CA LEU A 86 -2.96 7.88 -5.76
C LEU A 86 -3.86 6.71 -6.17
N ARG A 87 -4.80 6.32 -5.31
CA ARG A 87 -5.71 5.22 -5.63
C ARG A 87 -6.61 5.57 -6.81
N GLN A 88 -7.09 6.80 -6.87
CA GLN A 88 -7.92 7.25 -7.98
C GLN A 88 -7.15 7.24 -9.28
N GLU A 89 -5.90 7.69 -9.24
CA GLU A 89 -5.06 7.71 -10.44
C GLU A 89 -4.67 6.30 -10.89
N LEU A 90 -4.47 5.39 -9.94
CA LEU A 90 -4.22 3.99 -10.28
C LEU A 90 -5.42 3.35 -10.98
N ALA A 91 -6.65 3.75 -10.62
CA ALA A 91 -7.82 3.28 -11.34
C ALA A 91 -7.79 3.72 -12.81
N GLU A 92 -7.26 4.90 -13.10
CA GLU A 92 -7.10 5.37 -14.48
C GLU A 92 -6.06 4.53 -15.22
N VAL A 93 -4.96 4.16 -14.54
CA VAL A 93 -3.96 3.27 -15.13
C VAL A 93 -4.60 1.93 -15.48
N ASP A 94 -5.41 1.37 -14.57
CA ASP A 94 -6.10 0.10 -14.81
C ASP A 94 -7.02 0.19 -16.00
N GLN A 95 -7.74 1.28 -16.16
CA GLN A 95 -8.60 1.47 -17.34
C GLN A 95 -7.80 1.44 -18.63
N ALA A 96 -6.65 2.10 -18.63
CA ALA A 96 -5.78 2.10 -19.80
C ALA A 96 -5.23 0.70 -20.10
N ILE A 97 -4.91 -0.06 -19.06
CA ILE A 97 -4.45 -1.45 -19.22
C ILE A 97 -5.55 -2.31 -19.83
N HIS A 98 -6.78 -2.17 -19.33
CA HIS A 98 -7.92 -2.90 -19.86
C HIS A 98 -8.20 -2.55 -21.33
N ALA A 99 -7.92 -1.30 -21.70
CA ALA A 99 -8.04 -0.86 -23.08
C ALA A 99 -6.83 -1.24 -23.92
N ASN A 100 -5.85 -1.90 -23.34
CA ASN A 100 -4.60 -2.26 -23.98
C ASN A 100 -3.89 -1.05 -24.60
N ASP A 101 -3.94 0.08 -23.89
CA ASP A 101 -3.38 1.35 -24.33
C ASP A 101 -2.14 1.70 -23.51
N MET A 102 -0.96 1.33 -24.02
CA MET A 102 0.31 1.52 -23.34
C MET A 102 0.61 3.01 -23.12
N ASN A 103 0.33 3.84 -24.12
CA ASN A 103 0.62 5.28 -24.02
C ASN A 103 -0.25 5.94 -22.95
N ALA A 104 -1.55 5.61 -22.92
CA ALA A 104 -2.44 6.15 -21.91
C ALA A 104 -2.05 5.68 -20.51
N ALA A 105 -1.65 4.41 -20.38
CA ALA A 105 -1.21 3.87 -19.10
C ALA A 105 0.02 4.61 -18.59
N LYS A 106 1.00 4.85 -19.45
CA LYS A 106 2.22 5.55 -19.06
C LYS A 106 1.97 7.03 -18.76
N GLN A 107 1.04 7.66 -19.46
CA GLN A 107 0.65 9.03 -19.14
C GLN A 107 0.01 9.10 -17.75
N ALA A 108 -0.87 8.15 -17.44
CA ALA A 108 -1.48 8.09 -16.11
C ALA A 108 -0.43 7.86 -15.03
N LEU A 109 0.55 7.03 -15.29
CA LEU A 109 1.66 6.80 -14.36
C LEU A 109 2.50 8.06 -14.12
N ARG A 110 2.67 8.88 -15.14
CA ARG A 110 3.39 10.16 -14.96
C ARG A 110 2.63 11.07 -14.01
N ARG A 111 1.31 11.10 -14.12
CA ARG A 111 0.48 11.91 -13.20
C ARG A 111 0.63 11.41 -11.76
N ILE A 112 0.70 10.09 -11.57
CA ILE A 112 0.93 9.50 -10.26
C ILE A 112 2.27 9.98 -9.68
N ASN A 113 3.29 10.02 -10.51
CA ASN A 113 4.60 10.50 -10.06
C ASN A 113 4.55 11.96 -9.62
N ASP A 114 3.82 12.80 -10.35
CA ASP A 114 3.65 14.19 -9.98
C ASP A 114 2.86 14.34 -8.68
N THR A 115 1.81 13.54 -8.51
CA THR A 115 1.00 13.54 -7.28
C THR A 115 1.84 13.11 -6.07
N LYS A 116 2.64 12.06 -6.22
CA LYS A 116 3.56 11.62 -5.18
C LYS A 116 4.49 12.74 -4.75
N LYS A 117 5.07 13.43 -5.72
CA LYS A 117 5.99 14.53 -5.44
C LYS A 117 5.27 15.65 -4.70
N HIS A 118 4.07 16.00 -5.14
CA HIS A 118 3.28 17.05 -4.52
C HIS A 118 3.03 16.77 -3.04
N TYR A 119 2.52 15.58 -2.73
CA TYR A 119 2.23 15.24 -1.34
C TYR A 119 3.49 15.02 -0.51
N HIS A 120 4.54 14.52 -1.11
CA HIS A 120 5.83 14.42 -0.42
C HIS A 120 6.29 15.81 0.03
N ASP A 121 6.18 16.80 -0.84
CA ASP A 121 6.58 18.16 -0.51
C ASP A 121 5.70 18.75 0.60
N LEU A 122 4.41 18.44 0.59
CA LEU A 122 3.50 18.93 1.64
C LEU A 122 3.78 18.28 3.00
N LEU A 123 4.28 17.05 3.01
CA LEU A 123 4.49 16.28 4.23
C LEU A 123 5.90 16.39 4.80
N SER A 124 6.83 16.99 4.09
CA SER A 124 8.22 17.13 4.55
C SER A 124 8.57 18.52 5.15
#